data_3dba2d24f9dfaaa245665a8659515c61
#
_entry.id   3dba2d24f9dfaaa245665a8659515c61
#
_cell.length_a   1.000
_cell.length_b   1.000
_cell.length_c   1.000
_cell.angle_alpha   90.00
_cell.angle_beta   90.00
_cell.angle_gamma   90.00
#
_symmetry.space_group_name_H-M   'P 1'
#
loop_
_entity.id
_entity.type
_entity.pdbx_description
1 polymer ?
#
loop_
_entity_poly.entity_id
_entity_poly.type
_entity_poly.pdbx_seq_one_letter_code
_entity_poly.pdbx_strand_id
1 'polypeptide(L)'
;MFSVSRPVVLDINTQADLFSPRGMYPLHEVAAVVPRMREFFAWVAMAHVPVVSTRLHRVLMPGQTADLPIGAPNTAGFCKLPFTRIPGAVELPLDCGTDFPADGFNAAPQYIFDLQQINPFESPRFDRLLSESDAPLWLVVGGPLESSVRMAVLGLVQRRQKVAMVRDCLAAHDAYQGQMALRQLESKSIDWMTSEQAMAKFTLRPRRLKPMTKLRARRLAGLRRPMRGIDSAAAVERPGSTLGLAPGTSRRRLRH
;
A
#
# COMPACT_ATOMS: atom_id res chain seq x y z
N MET A 1 -6.03 -5.75 -17.10
CA MET A 1 -4.78 -6.25 -16.51
C MET A 1 -4.08 -5.11 -15.81
N PHE A 2 -3.76 -5.24 -14.51
CA PHE A 2 -3.14 -4.18 -13.70
C PHE A 2 -1.62 -4.33 -13.75
N SER A 3 -0.98 -3.50 -14.58
CA SER A 3 0.46 -3.61 -14.83
C SER A 3 1.28 -2.93 -13.73
N VAL A 4 2.33 -3.61 -13.27
CA VAL A 4 3.29 -3.10 -12.32
C VAL A 4 4.68 -3.65 -12.57
N SER A 5 5.68 -2.79 -12.63
CA SER A 5 7.07 -3.16 -12.95
C SER A 5 7.94 -3.51 -11.73
N ARG A 6 7.37 -3.44 -10.54
CA ARG A 6 8.05 -3.66 -9.24
C ARG A 6 7.35 -4.76 -8.45
N PRO A 7 8.01 -5.38 -7.45
CA PRO A 7 7.31 -6.23 -6.53
C PRO A 7 6.17 -5.46 -5.83
N VAL A 8 5.12 -6.17 -5.48
CA VAL A 8 3.99 -5.64 -4.72
C VAL A 8 4.00 -6.29 -3.34
N VAL A 9 3.83 -5.51 -2.29
CA VAL A 9 3.66 -6.05 -0.93
C VAL A 9 2.21 -6.45 -0.74
N LEU A 10 1.98 -7.70 -0.33
CA LEU A 10 0.69 -8.18 0.15
C LEU A 10 0.73 -8.25 1.67
N ASP A 11 0.06 -7.31 2.29
CA ASP A 11 0.02 -7.09 3.73
C ASP A 11 -1.28 -7.65 4.32
N ILE A 12 -1.20 -8.81 4.95
CA ILE A 12 -2.33 -9.55 5.46
C ILE A 12 -2.63 -9.17 6.90
N ASN A 13 -3.77 -8.50 7.10
CA ASN A 13 -4.44 -8.26 8.39
C ASN A 13 -3.54 -7.69 9.50
N THR A 14 -2.66 -6.75 9.20
CA THR A 14 -1.82 -6.08 10.21
C THR A 14 -2.63 -5.08 11.04
N GLN A 15 -3.64 -5.61 11.76
CA GLN A 15 -4.56 -4.88 12.63
C GLN A 15 -4.14 -4.96 14.10
N ALA A 16 -4.58 -3.99 14.90
CA ALA A 16 -4.27 -3.97 16.32
C ALA A 16 -4.89 -5.14 17.08
N ASP A 17 -6.04 -5.68 16.65
CA ASP A 17 -6.63 -6.90 17.25
C ASP A 17 -5.71 -8.12 17.16
N LEU A 18 -4.87 -8.17 16.13
CA LEU A 18 -3.96 -9.30 15.88
C LEU A 18 -2.52 -9.00 16.35
N PHE A 19 -2.03 -7.81 16.11
CA PHE A 19 -0.62 -7.43 16.32
C PHE A 19 -0.38 -6.58 17.57
N SER A 20 -1.38 -6.43 18.45
CA SER A 20 -1.21 -5.83 19.77
C SER A 20 -1.35 -6.90 20.86
N PRO A 21 -0.53 -6.87 21.91
CA PRO A 21 -0.72 -7.76 23.06
C PRO A 21 -2.07 -7.60 23.77
N ARG A 22 -2.75 -6.48 23.53
CA ARG A 22 -4.09 -6.17 24.08
C ARG A 22 -5.20 -6.32 23.03
N GLY A 23 -4.89 -6.90 21.89
CA GLY A 23 -5.87 -7.17 20.82
C GLY A 23 -6.84 -8.28 21.20
N MET A 24 -7.91 -8.42 20.42
CA MET A 24 -8.93 -9.45 20.66
C MET A 24 -8.45 -10.86 20.35
N TYR A 25 -7.44 -10.99 19.47
CA TYR A 25 -6.86 -12.28 19.05
C TYR A 25 -5.36 -12.11 18.81
N PRO A 26 -4.58 -11.85 19.87
CA PRO A 26 -3.17 -11.53 19.72
C PRO A 26 -2.39 -12.71 19.15
N LEU A 27 -1.56 -12.42 18.15
CA LEU A 27 -0.68 -13.41 17.53
C LEU A 27 0.52 -13.69 18.42
N HIS A 28 1.10 -14.86 18.23
CA HIS A 28 2.33 -15.28 18.92
C HIS A 28 3.53 -14.48 18.37
N GLU A 29 4.53 -14.23 19.22
CA GLU A 29 5.81 -13.58 18.86
C GLU A 29 5.68 -12.16 18.27
N VAL A 30 4.57 -11.48 18.46
CA VAL A 30 4.34 -10.13 17.96
C VAL A 30 5.47 -9.17 18.36
N ALA A 31 6.02 -9.33 19.57
CA ALA A 31 7.12 -8.49 20.07
C ALA A 31 8.40 -8.59 19.20
N ALA A 32 8.65 -9.75 18.60
CA ALA A 32 9.79 -9.96 17.71
C ALA A 32 9.48 -9.50 16.26
N VAL A 33 8.24 -9.73 15.81
CA VAL A 33 7.81 -9.48 14.43
C VAL A 33 7.57 -7.99 14.16
N VAL A 34 6.91 -7.27 15.07
CA VAL A 34 6.51 -5.86 14.86
C VAL A 34 7.69 -4.93 14.59
N PRO A 35 8.85 -5.01 15.28
CA PRO A 35 10.00 -4.19 14.94
C PRO A 35 10.49 -4.41 13.51
N ARG A 36 10.57 -5.66 13.05
CA ARG A 36 10.98 -6.01 11.68
C ARG A 36 10.00 -5.49 10.64
N MET A 37 8.71 -5.65 10.90
CA MET A 37 7.67 -5.06 10.04
C MET A 37 7.78 -3.55 9.96
N ARG A 38 8.09 -2.86 11.05
CA ARG A 38 8.26 -1.40 11.07
C ARG A 38 9.40 -0.96 10.16
N GLU A 39 10.56 -1.61 10.26
CA GLU A 39 11.71 -1.35 9.39
C GLU A 39 11.36 -1.64 7.91
N PHE A 40 10.70 -2.76 7.66
CA PHE A 40 10.27 -3.14 6.31
C PHE A 40 9.30 -2.13 5.70
N PHE A 41 8.26 -1.70 6.44
CA PHE A 41 7.30 -0.72 5.93
C PHE A 41 7.87 0.69 5.79
N ALA A 42 8.86 1.06 6.60
CA ALA A 42 9.61 2.30 6.38
C ALA A 42 10.35 2.27 5.03
N TRP A 43 10.98 1.15 4.69
CA TRP A 43 11.59 0.93 3.38
C TRP A 43 10.53 0.92 2.26
N VAL A 44 9.40 0.22 2.42
CA VAL A 44 8.30 0.18 1.46
C VAL A 44 7.85 1.60 1.08
N ALA A 45 7.65 2.46 2.08
CA ALA A 45 7.26 3.85 1.86
C ALA A 45 8.33 4.65 1.12
N MET A 46 9.61 4.54 1.53
CA MET A 46 10.73 5.25 0.88
C MET A 46 11.00 4.78 -0.55
N ALA A 47 10.87 3.48 -0.80
CA ALA A 47 11.11 2.88 -2.10
C ALA A 47 9.89 2.96 -3.03
N HIS A 48 8.77 3.53 -2.55
CA HIS A 48 7.49 3.61 -3.28
C HIS A 48 7.03 2.25 -3.81
N VAL A 49 7.17 1.19 -3.01
CA VAL A 49 6.69 -0.15 -3.36
C VAL A 49 5.17 -0.17 -3.20
N PRO A 50 4.40 -0.58 -4.22
CA PRO A 50 2.95 -0.69 -4.11
C PRO A 50 2.54 -1.70 -3.04
N VAL A 51 1.46 -1.40 -2.31
CA VAL A 51 0.95 -2.25 -1.24
C VAL A 51 -0.51 -2.61 -1.49
N VAL A 52 -0.83 -3.88 -1.34
CA VAL A 52 -2.20 -4.37 -1.19
C VAL A 52 -2.34 -4.89 0.23
N SER A 53 -3.28 -4.34 0.97
CA SER A 53 -3.50 -4.71 2.35
C SER A 53 -4.89 -5.28 2.55
N THR A 54 -5.02 -6.22 3.47
CA THR A 54 -6.31 -6.68 3.96
C THR A 54 -6.53 -6.24 5.40
N ARG A 55 -7.80 -6.15 5.77
CA ARG A 55 -8.27 -5.87 7.12
C ARG A 55 -9.53 -6.68 7.37
N LEU A 56 -9.54 -7.49 8.43
CA LEU A 56 -10.71 -8.26 8.83
C LEU A 56 -11.76 -7.33 9.43
N HIS A 57 -13.01 -7.51 9.03
CA HIS A 57 -14.15 -6.73 9.46
C HIS A 57 -15.22 -7.66 10.04
N ARG A 58 -15.35 -7.68 11.38
CA ARG A 58 -16.29 -8.53 12.13
C ARG A 58 -16.14 -10.03 11.82
N VAL A 59 -14.93 -10.53 11.84
CA VAL A 59 -14.63 -11.94 11.58
C VAL A 59 -14.43 -12.69 12.90
N LEU A 60 -15.02 -13.88 12.99
CA LEU A 60 -14.76 -14.82 14.09
C LEU A 60 -13.57 -15.71 13.70
N MET A 61 -12.58 -15.73 14.56
CA MET A 61 -11.46 -16.64 14.42
C MET A 61 -11.74 -17.97 15.15
N PRO A 62 -11.08 -19.07 14.75
CA PRO A 62 -11.24 -20.35 15.44
C PRO A 62 -11.01 -20.20 16.95
N GLY A 63 -11.95 -20.71 17.75
CA GLY A 63 -11.89 -20.64 19.21
C GLY A 63 -12.46 -19.35 19.84
N GLN A 64 -12.89 -18.38 19.04
CA GLN A 64 -13.59 -17.20 19.56
C GLN A 64 -15.09 -17.42 19.76
N THR A 65 -15.66 -16.68 20.73
CA THR A 65 -17.12 -16.61 20.93
C THR A 65 -17.74 -15.57 19.98
N ALA A 66 -19.03 -15.72 19.66
CA ALA A 66 -19.73 -14.86 18.72
C ALA A 66 -19.79 -13.37 19.13
N ASP A 67 -19.61 -13.09 20.43
CA ASP A 67 -19.76 -11.75 20.98
C ASP A 67 -18.57 -10.82 20.75
N LEU A 68 -17.41 -11.38 20.34
CA LEU A 68 -16.14 -10.64 20.24
C LEU A 68 -15.43 -10.90 18.90
N PRO A 69 -16.02 -10.47 17.77
CA PRO A 69 -15.37 -10.64 16.46
C PRO A 69 -14.17 -9.71 16.32
N ILE A 70 -13.13 -10.19 15.61
CA ILE A 70 -12.01 -9.33 15.20
C ILE A 70 -12.51 -8.26 14.24
N GLY A 71 -11.94 -7.07 14.36
CA GLY A 71 -12.22 -5.99 13.42
C GLY A 71 -13.60 -5.40 13.61
N ALA A 72 -14.08 -5.25 14.82
CA ALA A 72 -15.29 -4.49 15.10
C ALA A 72 -15.11 -3.02 14.69
N PRO A 73 -15.97 -2.45 13.82
CA PRO A 73 -15.88 -1.05 13.41
C PRO A 73 -15.84 -0.09 14.59
N ASN A 74 -15.15 1.04 14.41
CA ASN A 74 -14.99 2.08 15.43
C ASN A 74 -14.25 1.65 16.71
N THR A 75 -13.52 0.54 16.65
CA THR A 75 -12.61 0.12 17.73
C THR A 75 -11.16 0.34 17.34
N ALA A 76 -10.30 0.48 18.34
CA ALA A 76 -8.86 0.54 18.11
C ALA A 76 -8.33 -0.75 17.45
N GLY A 77 -8.96 -1.89 17.76
CA GLY A 77 -8.61 -3.22 17.21
C GLY A 77 -8.79 -3.32 15.71
N PHE A 78 -9.81 -2.63 15.16
CA PHE A 78 -10.06 -2.58 13.72
C PHE A 78 -8.97 -1.84 12.94
N CYS A 79 -8.30 -0.88 13.58
CA CYS A 79 -7.30 -0.07 12.91
C CYS A 79 -6.07 -0.91 12.53
N LYS A 80 -5.53 -0.65 11.35
CA LYS A 80 -4.21 -1.14 10.97
C LYS A 80 -3.15 -0.54 11.88
N LEU A 81 -2.05 -1.24 12.06
CA LEU A 81 -0.89 -0.67 12.74
C LEU A 81 -0.46 0.60 12.00
N PRO A 82 -0.24 1.74 12.69
CA PRO A 82 -0.01 3.03 12.04
C PRO A 82 1.13 3.02 11.03
N PHE A 83 2.21 2.28 11.28
CA PHE A 83 3.37 2.20 10.41
C PHE A 83 3.15 1.32 9.16
N THR A 84 2.07 0.51 9.09
CA THR A 84 1.71 -0.26 7.89
C THR A 84 0.76 0.49 6.97
N ARG A 85 0.30 1.67 7.39
CA ARG A 85 -0.53 2.54 6.57
C ARG A 85 0.33 3.57 5.85
N ILE A 86 0.41 3.44 4.53
CA ILE A 86 1.17 4.37 3.68
C ILE A 86 0.35 5.65 3.47
N PRO A 87 0.95 6.85 3.55
CA PRO A 87 0.26 8.09 3.22
C PRO A 87 -0.35 8.05 1.82
N GLY A 88 -1.61 8.44 1.68
CA GLY A 88 -2.35 8.33 0.42
C GLY A 88 -3.00 6.97 0.17
N ALA A 89 -3.05 6.08 1.17
CA ALA A 89 -3.77 4.82 1.09
C ALA A 89 -5.27 5.03 0.80
N VAL A 90 -5.81 4.21 -0.10
CA VAL A 90 -7.24 4.15 -0.43
C VAL A 90 -7.86 2.96 0.29
N GLU A 91 -8.89 3.23 1.09
CA GLU A 91 -9.66 2.19 1.77
C GLU A 91 -10.79 1.71 0.86
N LEU A 92 -10.92 0.42 0.74
CA LEU A 92 -11.95 -0.27 -0.03
C LEU A 92 -12.85 -1.02 0.97
N PRO A 93 -13.98 -0.39 1.37
CA PRO A 93 -14.88 -0.99 2.35
C PRO A 93 -15.52 -2.26 1.79
N LEU A 94 -16.21 -2.98 2.67
CA LEU A 94 -17.01 -4.15 2.29
C LEU A 94 -17.94 -3.82 1.15
N ASP A 95 -17.80 -4.54 0.06
CA ASP A 95 -18.62 -4.41 -1.13
C ASP A 95 -18.62 -5.73 -1.89
N CYS A 96 -19.76 -6.10 -2.44
CA CYS A 96 -19.92 -7.26 -3.32
C CYS A 96 -19.50 -6.96 -4.76
N GLY A 97 -19.17 -5.71 -5.08
CA GLY A 97 -18.72 -5.30 -6.41
C GLY A 97 -17.32 -5.77 -6.75
N THR A 98 -16.99 -5.68 -8.02
CA THR A 98 -15.66 -5.99 -8.56
C THR A 98 -14.91 -4.74 -8.98
N ASP A 99 -15.46 -3.55 -8.76
CA ASP A 99 -14.90 -2.30 -9.24
C ASP A 99 -13.56 -2.01 -8.57
N PHE A 100 -12.59 -1.70 -9.42
CA PHE A 100 -11.24 -1.32 -9.01
C PHE A 100 -10.76 -0.18 -9.91
N PRO A 101 -9.99 0.79 -9.39
CA PRO A 101 -9.50 1.92 -10.17
C PRO A 101 -8.80 1.47 -11.45
N ALA A 102 -9.15 2.09 -12.59
CA ALA A 102 -8.63 1.72 -13.91
C ALA A 102 -7.09 1.84 -13.99
N ASP A 103 -6.52 2.83 -13.29
CA ASP A 103 -5.08 3.06 -13.22
C ASP A 103 -4.33 2.04 -12.32
N GLY A 104 -5.07 1.11 -11.70
CA GLY A 104 -4.50 0.02 -10.88
C GLY A 104 -3.53 0.54 -9.81
N PHE A 105 -2.34 -0.04 -9.78
CA PHE A 105 -1.30 0.31 -8.81
C PHE A 105 -0.70 1.72 -8.96
N ASN A 106 -1.04 2.46 -10.02
CA ASN A 106 -0.57 3.82 -10.23
C ASN A 106 -1.49 4.86 -9.58
N ALA A 107 -2.73 4.50 -9.26
CA ALA A 107 -3.71 5.42 -8.70
C ALA A 107 -3.50 5.68 -7.19
N ALA A 108 -2.93 4.71 -6.46
CA ALA A 108 -2.65 4.87 -5.04
C ALA A 108 -1.44 4.02 -4.61
N PRO A 109 -0.69 4.47 -3.59
CA PRO A 109 0.45 3.72 -3.07
C PRO A 109 0.03 2.46 -2.30
N GLN A 110 -1.19 2.44 -1.76
CA GLN A 110 -1.74 1.33 -1.00
C GLN A 110 -3.26 1.25 -1.17
N TYR A 111 -3.76 0.03 -1.34
CA TYR A 111 -5.17 -0.30 -1.24
C TYR A 111 -5.41 -1.16 -0.01
N ILE A 112 -6.40 -0.80 0.81
CA ILE A 112 -6.77 -1.52 2.03
C ILE A 112 -8.15 -2.11 1.84
N PHE A 113 -8.26 -3.43 1.75
CA PHE A 113 -9.51 -4.15 1.56
C PHE A 113 -10.09 -4.58 2.91
N ASP A 114 -11.33 -4.23 3.18
CA ASP A 114 -12.09 -4.79 4.28
C ASP A 114 -12.66 -6.15 3.86
N LEU A 115 -12.44 -7.17 4.67
CA LEU A 115 -12.84 -8.55 4.38
C LEU A 115 -13.68 -9.12 5.52
N GLN A 116 -14.76 -9.83 5.18
CA GLN A 116 -15.56 -10.57 6.16
C GLN A 116 -15.17 -12.05 6.28
N GLN A 117 -14.20 -12.48 5.47
CA GLN A 117 -13.77 -13.86 5.43
C GLN A 117 -12.26 -13.96 5.67
N ILE A 118 -11.86 -15.10 6.25
CA ILE A 118 -10.44 -15.41 6.48
C ILE A 118 -9.72 -15.63 5.14
N ASN A 119 -10.41 -16.22 4.16
CA ASN A 119 -9.90 -16.39 2.82
C ASN A 119 -10.11 -15.10 2.01
N PRO A 120 -9.05 -14.35 1.66
CA PRO A 120 -9.22 -13.07 0.99
C PRO A 120 -9.80 -13.17 -0.43
N PHE A 121 -9.68 -14.35 -1.08
CA PHE A 121 -10.25 -14.57 -2.41
C PHE A 121 -11.77 -14.74 -2.44
N GLU A 122 -12.41 -14.80 -1.29
CA GLU A 122 -13.88 -14.73 -1.20
C GLU A 122 -14.42 -13.31 -1.41
N SER A 123 -13.55 -12.29 -1.40
CA SER A 123 -13.88 -10.94 -1.87
C SER A 123 -13.71 -10.87 -3.40
N PRO A 124 -14.78 -10.65 -4.18
CA PRO A 124 -14.70 -10.59 -5.64
C PRO A 124 -13.76 -9.48 -6.14
N ARG A 125 -13.73 -8.33 -5.48
CA ARG A 125 -12.83 -7.21 -5.80
C ARG A 125 -11.37 -7.56 -5.56
N PHE A 126 -11.06 -8.22 -4.43
CA PHE A 126 -9.72 -8.67 -4.12
C PHE A 126 -9.25 -9.76 -5.09
N ASP A 127 -10.11 -10.75 -5.36
CA ASP A 127 -9.82 -11.82 -6.33
C ASP A 127 -9.53 -11.26 -7.72
N ARG A 128 -10.34 -10.31 -8.19
CA ARG A 128 -10.14 -9.64 -9.46
C ARG A 128 -8.78 -8.94 -9.53
N LEU A 129 -8.43 -8.14 -8.50
CA LEU A 129 -7.15 -7.45 -8.47
C LEU A 129 -5.98 -8.41 -8.60
N LEU A 130 -5.97 -9.49 -7.81
CA LEU A 130 -4.85 -10.44 -7.80
C LEU A 130 -4.81 -11.31 -9.04
N SER A 131 -5.97 -11.68 -9.61
CA SER A 131 -6.06 -12.48 -10.82
C SER A 131 -5.67 -11.70 -12.08
N GLU A 132 -6.00 -10.41 -12.15
CA GLU A 132 -5.70 -9.55 -13.29
C GLU A 132 -4.37 -8.79 -13.17
N SER A 133 -3.64 -8.96 -12.06
CA SER A 133 -2.34 -8.33 -11.83
C SER A 133 -1.22 -9.08 -12.55
N ASP A 134 -0.31 -8.31 -13.17
CA ASP A 134 0.96 -8.81 -13.73
C ASP A 134 2.15 -8.50 -12.83
N ALA A 135 1.93 -8.43 -11.51
CA ALA A 135 2.99 -8.19 -10.55
C ALA A 135 4.15 -9.19 -10.73
N PRO A 136 5.39 -8.72 -10.88
CA PRO A 136 6.52 -9.62 -11.10
C PRO A 136 6.83 -10.49 -9.88
N LEU A 137 6.39 -10.07 -8.70
CA LEU A 137 6.55 -10.79 -7.43
C LEU A 137 5.62 -10.19 -6.36
N TRP A 138 4.97 -11.05 -5.59
CA TRP A 138 4.24 -10.69 -4.37
C TRP A 138 5.10 -10.94 -3.15
N LEU A 139 5.39 -9.91 -2.36
CA LEU A 139 6.06 -10.00 -1.06
C LEU A 139 5.00 -10.09 0.03
N VAL A 140 4.85 -11.25 0.64
CA VAL A 140 3.77 -11.51 1.61
C VAL A 140 4.26 -11.32 3.03
N VAL A 141 3.53 -10.50 3.80
CA VAL A 141 3.73 -10.18 5.22
C VAL A 141 2.42 -10.25 5.98
N GLY A 142 2.45 -10.31 7.30
CA GLY A 142 1.26 -10.20 8.15
C GLY A 142 0.89 -11.49 8.89
N GLY A 143 -0.42 -11.67 9.16
CA GLY A 143 -0.94 -12.80 9.94
C GLY A 143 -2.46 -12.93 9.91
N PRO A 144 -3.01 -13.98 10.52
CA PRO A 144 -2.37 -15.18 11.05
C PRO A 144 -1.81 -16.07 9.94
N LEU A 145 -0.62 -16.64 10.19
CA LEU A 145 0.10 -17.45 9.20
C LEU A 145 -0.65 -18.72 8.82
N GLU A 146 -1.19 -19.43 9.82
CA GLU A 146 -1.91 -20.71 9.68
C GLU A 146 -3.27 -20.58 8.99
N SER A 147 -3.78 -19.38 8.82
CA SER A 147 -5.11 -19.13 8.23
C SER A 147 -5.03 -18.15 7.05
N SER A 148 -5.26 -16.86 7.28
CA SER A 148 -5.37 -15.86 6.20
C SER A 148 -4.13 -15.78 5.30
N VAL A 149 -2.92 -15.80 5.88
CA VAL A 149 -1.67 -15.75 5.09
C VAL A 149 -1.55 -17.01 4.23
N ARG A 150 -1.75 -18.19 4.83
CA ARG A 150 -1.71 -19.46 4.10
C ARG A 150 -2.71 -19.49 2.94
N MET A 151 -3.96 -19.05 3.18
CA MET A 151 -4.99 -19.01 2.13
C MET A 151 -4.62 -18.01 1.03
N ALA A 152 -4.11 -16.84 1.39
CA ALA A 152 -3.66 -15.84 0.42
C ALA A 152 -2.53 -16.38 -0.46
N VAL A 153 -1.53 -17.01 0.13
CA VAL A 153 -0.38 -17.55 -0.59
C VAL A 153 -0.79 -18.70 -1.51
N LEU A 154 -1.58 -19.67 -1.02
CA LEU A 154 -2.07 -20.77 -1.85
C LEU A 154 -2.93 -20.28 -3.01
N GLY A 155 -3.78 -19.28 -2.78
CA GLY A 155 -4.60 -18.67 -3.83
C GLY A 155 -3.75 -17.94 -4.88
N LEU A 156 -2.66 -17.26 -4.50
CA LEU A 156 -1.70 -16.68 -5.44
C LEU A 156 -1.00 -17.75 -6.28
N VAL A 157 -0.52 -18.83 -5.63
CA VAL A 157 0.14 -19.95 -6.33
C VAL A 157 -0.80 -20.62 -7.34
N GLN A 158 -2.07 -20.83 -6.97
CA GLN A 158 -3.09 -21.37 -7.87
C GLN A 158 -3.30 -20.49 -9.11
N ARG A 159 -3.15 -19.15 -8.95
CA ARG A 159 -3.23 -18.17 -10.04
C ARG A 159 -1.91 -17.96 -10.77
N ARG A 160 -0.94 -18.84 -10.52
CA ARG A 160 0.41 -18.80 -11.13
C ARG A 160 1.17 -17.50 -10.86
N GLN A 161 0.83 -16.82 -9.78
CA GLN A 161 1.57 -15.64 -9.33
C GLN A 161 2.87 -16.06 -8.65
N LYS A 162 3.93 -15.27 -8.84
CA LYS A 162 5.19 -15.47 -8.11
C LYS A 162 5.07 -14.89 -6.71
N VAL A 163 5.44 -15.67 -5.73
CA VAL A 163 5.29 -15.32 -4.31
C VAL A 163 6.62 -15.47 -3.59
N ALA A 164 6.94 -14.49 -2.76
CA ALA A 164 8.00 -14.58 -1.77
C ALA A 164 7.43 -14.23 -0.39
N MET A 165 7.67 -15.07 0.59
CA MET A 165 7.28 -14.83 1.96
C MET A 165 8.41 -14.14 2.73
N VAL A 166 8.10 -13.03 3.41
CA VAL A 166 9.05 -12.29 4.23
C VAL A 166 8.96 -12.85 5.65
N ARG A 167 9.82 -13.85 5.92
CA ARG A 167 9.72 -14.76 7.07
C ARG A 167 9.64 -14.07 8.43
N ASP A 168 10.45 -13.06 8.66
CA ASP A 168 10.54 -12.29 9.90
C ASP A 168 9.47 -11.19 10.05
N CYS A 169 8.55 -11.10 9.06
CA CYS A 169 7.37 -10.24 9.05
C CYS A 169 6.06 -11.05 9.05
N LEU A 170 6.10 -12.32 9.48
CA LEU A 170 4.93 -13.20 9.59
C LEU A 170 4.70 -13.58 11.04
N ALA A 171 3.44 -13.64 11.44
CA ALA A 171 3.06 -14.08 12.79
C ALA A 171 1.92 -15.10 12.73
N ALA A 172 1.97 -16.10 13.60
CA ALA A 172 0.93 -17.10 13.80
C ALA A 172 0.19 -16.84 15.12
N HIS A 173 -1.05 -17.29 15.25
CA HIS A 173 -1.73 -17.28 16.54
C HIS A 173 -1.27 -18.46 17.41
N ASP A 174 -1.15 -19.63 16.81
CA ASP A 174 -0.66 -20.84 17.45
C ASP A 174 0.67 -21.28 16.84
N ALA A 175 1.69 -21.48 17.67
CA ALA A 175 3.04 -21.80 17.21
C ALA A 175 3.11 -23.14 16.46
N TYR A 176 2.36 -24.15 16.90
CA TYR A 176 2.34 -25.45 16.25
C TYR A 176 1.63 -25.40 14.89
N GLN A 177 0.45 -24.78 14.84
CA GLN A 177 -0.29 -24.58 13.58
C GLN A 177 0.49 -23.72 12.59
N GLY A 178 1.18 -22.69 13.10
CA GLY A 178 2.08 -21.85 12.30
C GLY A 178 3.20 -22.67 11.66
N GLN A 179 3.86 -23.56 12.43
CA GLN A 179 4.90 -24.44 11.87
C GLN A 179 4.34 -25.42 10.83
N MET A 180 3.15 -25.97 11.06
CA MET A 180 2.50 -26.82 10.07
C MET A 180 2.17 -26.09 8.77
N ALA A 181 1.71 -24.84 8.88
CA ALA A 181 1.47 -24.00 7.73
C ALA A 181 2.78 -23.69 6.96
N LEU A 182 3.87 -23.38 7.67
CA LEU A 182 5.19 -23.20 7.04
C LEU A 182 5.62 -24.41 6.24
N ARG A 183 5.58 -25.61 6.84
CA ARG A 183 5.93 -26.87 6.15
C ARG A 183 5.08 -27.09 4.90
N GLN A 184 3.77 -26.81 4.98
CA GLN A 184 2.88 -26.92 3.83
C GLN A 184 3.28 -25.94 2.71
N LEU A 185 3.64 -24.71 3.06
CA LEU A 185 4.02 -23.68 2.11
C LEU A 185 5.41 -23.92 1.54
N GLU A 186 6.35 -24.45 2.31
CA GLU A 186 7.71 -24.85 1.85
C GLU A 186 7.65 -25.92 0.76
N SER A 187 6.61 -26.77 0.74
CA SER A 187 6.40 -27.75 -0.32
C SER A 187 5.92 -27.14 -1.65
N LYS A 188 5.67 -25.84 -1.71
CA LYS A 188 5.22 -25.13 -2.90
C LYS A 188 6.38 -24.32 -3.51
N SER A 189 6.22 -23.94 -4.77
CA SER A 189 7.19 -23.09 -5.48
C SER A 189 7.10 -21.63 -4.99
N ILE A 190 7.54 -21.39 -3.76
CA ILE A 190 7.48 -20.10 -3.07
C ILE A 190 8.90 -19.72 -2.66
N ASP A 191 9.30 -18.48 -2.94
CA ASP A 191 10.55 -17.94 -2.45
C ASP A 191 10.43 -17.55 -0.96
N TRP A 192 11.55 -17.68 -0.24
CA TRP A 192 11.65 -17.27 1.16
C TRP A 192 12.76 -16.28 1.34
N MET A 193 12.52 -15.21 2.08
CA MET A 193 13.52 -14.20 2.39
C MET A 193 13.22 -13.53 3.73
N THR A 194 14.22 -12.88 4.30
CA THR A 194 14.03 -11.96 5.43
C THR A 194 13.69 -10.56 4.91
N SER A 195 13.17 -9.71 5.80
CA SER A 195 12.94 -8.29 5.49
C SER A 195 14.20 -7.60 4.98
N GLU A 196 15.35 -7.87 5.60
CA GLU A 196 16.65 -7.33 5.20
C GLU A 196 17.04 -7.79 3.78
N GLN A 197 16.87 -9.07 3.45
CA GLN A 197 17.12 -9.61 2.12
C GLN A 197 16.19 -8.98 1.08
N ALA A 198 14.91 -8.78 1.39
CA ALA A 198 13.96 -8.13 0.51
C ALA A 198 14.36 -6.66 0.26
N MET A 199 14.67 -5.91 1.31
CA MET A 199 15.14 -4.54 1.22
C MET A 199 16.42 -4.43 0.38
N ALA A 200 17.40 -5.29 0.62
CA ALA A 200 18.66 -5.29 -0.14
C ALA A 200 18.45 -5.62 -1.62
N LYS A 201 17.57 -6.60 -1.93
CA LYS A 201 17.30 -7.06 -3.30
C LYS A 201 16.54 -6.03 -4.14
N PHE A 202 15.56 -5.34 -3.54
CA PHE A 202 14.65 -4.47 -4.28
C PHE A 202 14.89 -2.97 -4.07
N THR A 203 15.87 -2.58 -3.26
CA THR A 203 16.32 -1.19 -3.23
C THR A 203 16.93 -0.85 -4.58
N LEU A 204 16.32 0.12 -5.28
CA LEU A 204 16.86 0.63 -6.53
C LEU A 204 18.22 1.24 -6.23
N ARG A 205 19.30 0.59 -6.68
CA ARG A 205 20.63 1.23 -6.68
C ARG A 205 20.51 2.50 -7.53
N PRO A 206 20.84 3.68 -7.03
CA PRO A 206 20.85 4.87 -7.85
C PRO A 206 21.70 4.56 -9.08
N ARG A 207 21.09 4.67 -10.27
CA ARG A 207 21.80 4.46 -11.54
C ARG A 207 22.99 5.42 -11.51
N ARG A 208 24.22 4.91 -11.31
CA ARG A 208 25.40 5.75 -11.42
C ARG A 208 25.33 6.42 -12.77
N LEU A 209 25.00 7.69 -12.78
CA LEU A 209 25.10 8.50 -13.98
C LEU A 209 26.53 8.36 -14.42
N LYS A 210 26.76 7.72 -15.58
CA LYS A 210 28.10 7.70 -16.17
C LYS A 210 28.56 9.14 -16.24
N PRO A 211 29.76 9.47 -15.74
CA PRO A 211 30.25 10.83 -15.80
C PRO A 211 30.12 11.31 -17.24
N MET A 212 29.47 12.44 -17.43
CA MET A 212 29.23 13.00 -18.74
C MET A 212 30.60 13.22 -19.41
N THR A 213 30.87 12.48 -20.49
CA THR A 213 32.10 12.64 -21.23
C THR A 213 32.19 14.11 -21.67
N LYS A 214 33.40 14.70 -21.58
CA LYS A 214 33.67 16.11 -21.94
C LYS A 214 33.07 16.52 -23.30
N LEU A 215 32.92 15.55 -24.21
CA LEU A 215 32.31 15.74 -25.53
C LEU A 215 30.79 16.03 -25.46
N ARG A 216 30.07 15.38 -24.55
CA ARG A 216 28.62 15.56 -24.37
C ARG A 216 28.31 16.86 -23.63
N ALA A 217 29.20 17.27 -22.70
CA ALA A 217 29.11 18.57 -22.03
C ALA A 217 29.31 19.74 -23.00
N ARG A 218 30.24 19.62 -23.96
CA ARG A 218 30.47 20.63 -25.01
C ARG A 218 29.28 20.76 -25.98
N ARG A 219 28.59 19.67 -26.32
CA ARG A 219 27.37 19.70 -27.18
C ARG A 219 26.22 20.41 -26.49
N LEU A 220 26.02 20.21 -25.19
CA LEU A 220 24.97 20.89 -24.41
C LEU A 220 25.28 22.37 -24.15
N ALA A 221 26.55 22.73 -23.97
CA ALA A 221 26.99 24.12 -23.85
C ALA A 221 26.83 24.91 -25.18
N GLY A 222 26.99 24.22 -26.33
CA GLY A 222 26.81 24.82 -27.66
C GLY A 222 25.34 25.12 -28.03
N LEU A 223 24.37 24.55 -27.32
CA LEU A 223 22.94 24.81 -27.55
C LEU A 223 22.42 26.03 -26.80
N ARG A 224 23.21 26.65 -25.91
CA ARG A 224 22.91 27.92 -25.27
C ARG A 224 23.50 29.09 -26.09
N ARG A 225 22.97 29.35 -27.30
CA ARG A 225 23.19 30.61 -27.95
C ARG A 225 22.30 31.67 -27.26
N PRO A 226 22.86 32.80 -26.80
CA PRO A 226 22.03 33.92 -26.35
C PRO A 226 21.25 34.44 -27.55
N MET A 227 19.93 34.53 -27.41
CA MET A 227 19.13 35.31 -28.35
C MET A 227 19.60 36.76 -28.29
N ARG A 228 20.19 37.25 -29.37
CA ARG A 228 20.50 38.67 -29.58
C ARG A 228 19.18 39.43 -29.56
N GLY A 229 19.19 40.53 -28.83
CA GLY A 229 18.06 41.41 -28.63
C GLY A 229 17.41 41.87 -29.91
N ILE A 230 16.11 41.95 -29.85
CA ILE A 230 15.31 42.78 -30.75
C ILE A 230 14.98 44.01 -29.92
N ASP A 231 15.75 45.08 -30.17
CA ASP A 231 15.35 46.44 -29.83
C ASP A 231 14.10 46.76 -30.63
N SER A 232 13.02 47.07 -29.95
CA SER A 232 11.94 47.88 -30.51
C SER A 232 11.33 48.70 -29.40
N ALA A 233 11.74 49.96 -29.41
CA ALA A 233 11.06 51.05 -28.76
C ALA A 233 9.73 51.30 -29.49
N ALA A 234 8.65 51.33 -28.75
CA ALA A 234 7.48 52.13 -29.08
C ALA A 234 6.76 52.48 -27.78
N ALA A 235 6.76 53.76 -27.52
CA ALA A 235 6.14 54.44 -26.42
C ALA A 235 4.62 54.59 -26.63
N VAL A 236 3.97 55.05 -25.54
CA VAL A 236 2.71 55.82 -25.52
C VAL A 236 1.45 54.97 -25.55
N GLU A 237 0.50 55.03 -24.67
CA GLU A 237 -0.19 56.12 -23.96
C GLU A 237 -1.06 55.58 -22.83
N ARG A 238 -1.17 56.31 -21.73
CA ARG A 238 -2.29 56.21 -20.78
C ARG A 238 -3.34 57.25 -21.14
N PRO A 239 -4.61 57.00 -20.94
CA PRO A 239 -5.47 57.87 -20.13
C PRO A 239 -6.32 56.97 -19.17
N GLY A 240 -6.53 57.32 -17.94
CA GLY A 240 -7.16 58.49 -17.38
C GLY A 240 -8.42 58.04 -16.66
N SER A 241 -8.31 58.04 -15.33
CA SER A 241 -9.28 58.21 -14.23
C SER A 241 -10.76 58.46 -14.58
N THR A 242 -11.66 57.80 -13.80
CA THR A 242 -12.74 58.46 -12.98
C THR A 242 -13.49 57.38 -12.21
N LEU A 243 -13.44 57.37 -10.90
CA LEU A 243 -14.39 57.80 -9.88
C LEU A 243 -15.86 57.40 -10.11
N GLY A 244 -16.39 56.64 -9.13
CA GLY A 244 -17.81 56.37 -8.95
C GLY A 244 -18.11 55.64 -7.65
N LEU A 245 -18.42 56.40 -6.61
CA LEU A 245 -18.82 55.97 -5.25
C LEU A 245 -20.13 55.18 -5.20
N ALA A 246 -20.20 54.24 -4.29
CA ALA A 246 -21.16 53.74 -3.30
C ALA A 246 -22.62 54.28 -3.28
N PRO A 247 -23.50 53.84 -2.31
CA PRO A 247 -23.71 52.56 -1.60
C PRO A 247 -25.20 52.12 -1.61
N GLY A 248 -25.55 51.01 -0.96
CA GLY A 248 -26.96 50.69 -0.76
C GLY A 248 -27.24 49.38 -0.03
N THR A 249 -27.28 49.49 1.25
CA THR A 249 -28.04 48.76 2.27
C THR A 249 -29.29 48.02 1.79
N SER A 250 -29.52 46.77 2.26
CA SER A 250 -30.75 46.42 2.98
C SER A 250 -30.69 45.07 3.69
N ARG A 251 -30.92 45.13 4.97
CA ARG A 251 -31.29 44.04 5.88
C ARG A 251 -32.65 43.49 5.49
N ARG A 252 -32.85 42.19 5.59
CA ARG A 252 -34.12 41.64 6.11
C ARG A 252 -33.86 40.32 6.88
N ARG A 253 -34.16 40.38 8.15
CA ARG A 253 -34.52 39.27 9.02
C ARG A 253 -35.92 38.77 8.67
N LEU A 254 -36.15 37.50 9.01
CA LEU A 254 -37.28 36.91 9.74
C LEU A 254 -37.33 35.44 9.38
N ARG A 255 -37.09 34.56 10.39
CA ARG A 255 -38.05 33.87 11.28
C ARG A 255 -39.04 32.96 10.48
N HIS A 256 -38.83 31.69 10.56
CA HIS A 256 -39.59 30.74 11.39
C HIS A 256 -38.81 29.45 11.51
#